data_dddb88e574edde3bb52d6559d1f70563
#
_entry.id   dddb88e574edde3bb52d6559d1f70563
#
_cell.length_a   1.000
_cell.length_b   1.000
_cell.length_c   1.000
_cell.angle_alpha   90.00
_cell.angle_beta   90.00
_cell.angle_gamma   90.00
#
_symmetry.space_group_name_H-M   'P 1'
#
loop_
_entity.id
_entity.type
_entity.pdbx_description
1 polymer ?
#
loop_
_entity_poly.entity_id
_entity_poly.type
_entity_poly.pdbx_seq_one_letter_code
_entity_poly.pdbx_strand_id
1 'polypeptide(L)'
;LKFQDENRINLVTFETLKQYIYTFENKKILDNKKKFGNLSLIAETFQRCYIEDKRTSSFFLNLINNQQGDYSRYIFFYLNHLIDNNKLNEARLVVEQIDYINSTLLLSQSKSWVDKEKFDDFGKIFSCKDHNDLVSEFLFLISNLYSSQDNFEKSNFYLNLSNYLNPKFE
;
A
#
# COMPACT_ATOMS: atom_id res chain seq x y z
N LEU A 1 -11.63 -8.45 -6.27
CA LEU A 1 -12.64 -8.10 -5.27
C LEU A 1 -13.88 -7.54 -5.97
N LYS A 2 -14.97 -8.33 -6.09
CA LYS A 2 -16.26 -7.79 -6.56
C LYS A 2 -17.03 -7.31 -5.33
N PHE A 3 -16.90 -6.04 -5.00
CA PHE A 3 -17.86 -5.37 -4.12
C PHE A 3 -19.02 -4.89 -5.02
N GLN A 4 -20.16 -5.58 -4.98
CA GLN A 4 -21.33 -5.26 -5.81
C GLN A 4 -22.26 -4.22 -5.17
N ASP A 5 -21.90 -3.68 -4.00
CA ASP A 5 -22.77 -2.79 -3.23
C ASP A 5 -21.99 -1.56 -2.76
N GLU A 6 -22.44 -0.38 -3.19
CA GLU A 6 -21.92 0.93 -2.80
C GLU A 6 -21.89 1.12 -1.27
N ASN A 7 -22.90 0.66 -0.57
CA ASN A 7 -22.96 0.71 0.89
C ASN A 7 -21.82 -0.07 1.52
N ARG A 8 -21.35 -1.12 0.87
CA ARG A 8 -20.25 -1.93 1.35
C ARG A 8 -18.91 -1.21 1.15
N ILE A 9 -18.70 -0.50 0.04
CA ILE A 9 -17.50 0.32 -0.18
C ILE A 9 -17.47 1.45 0.86
N ASN A 10 -18.57 2.16 1.08
CA ASN A 10 -18.66 3.22 2.08
C ASN A 10 -18.34 2.69 3.48
N LEU A 11 -18.88 1.52 3.85
CA LEU A 11 -18.59 0.89 5.14
C LEU A 11 -17.09 0.53 5.29
N VAL A 12 -16.50 -0.06 4.26
CA VAL A 12 -15.05 -0.38 4.24
C VAL A 12 -14.22 0.89 4.39
N THR A 13 -14.56 1.93 3.64
CA THR A 13 -13.86 3.21 3.69
C THR A 13 -13.90 3.80 5.09
N PHE A 14 -15.07 3.89 5.69
CA PHE A 14 -15.26 4.43 7.04
C PHE A 14 -14.48 3.61 8.09
N GLU A 15 -14.66 2.29 8.10
CA GLU A 15 -14.01 1.43 9.11
C GLU A 15 -12.49 1.42 8.97
N THR A 16 -11.96 1.51 7.75
CA THR A 16 -10.50 1.54 7.52
C THR A 16 -9.91 2.90 7.91
N LEU A 17 -10.54 4.01 7.55
CA LEU A 17 -10.08 5.34 7.99
C LEU A 17 -10.13 5.47 9.50
N LYS A 18 -11.17 4.96 10.16
CA LYS A 18 -11.26 4.90 11.62
C LYS A 18 -10.08 4.12 12.24
N GLN A 19 -9.71 3.00 11.63
CA GLN A 19 -8.54 2.21 12.08
C GLN A 19 -7.24 2.98 11.92
N TYR A 20 -7.04 3.65 10.77
CA TYR A 20 -5.86 4.47 10.53
C TYR A 20 -5.76 5.61 11.55
N ILE A 21 -6.83 6.38 11.77
CA ILE A 21 -6.85 7.46 12.77
C ILE A 21 -6.48 6.90 14.15
N TYR A 22 -7.12 5.81 14.57
CA TYR A 22 -6.79 5.18 15.85
C TYR A 22 -5.30 4.78 15.94
N THR A 23 -4.76 4.18 14.86
CA THR A 23 -3.35 3.75 14.82
C THR A 23 -2.40 4.95 14.86
N PHE A 24 -2.74 6.03 14.16
CA PHE A 24 -1.92 7.24 14.14
C PHE A 24 -1.85 7.91 15.52
N GLU A 25 -2.96 7.99 16.22
CA GLU A 25 -3.06 8.60 17.54
C GLU A 25 -2.44 7.74 18.65
N ASN A 26 -2.69 6.43 18.62
CA ASN A 26 -2.38 5.53 19.74
C ASN A 26 -1.12 4.67 19.51
N LYS A 27 -0.53 4.67 18.31
CA LYS A 27 0.57 3.78 17.93
C LYS A 27 0.26 2.29 18.19
N LYS A 28 -1.00 1.92 18.03
CA LYS A 28 -1.51 0.55 18.22
C LYS A 28 -2.53 0.23 17.14
N ILE A 29 -2.60 -1.05 16.76
CA ILE A 29 -3.61 -1.53 15.82
C ILE A 29 -4.91 -1.76 16.59
N LEU A 30 -6.01 -1.19 16.07
CA LEU A 30 -7.34 -1.45 16.60
C LEU A 30 -7.75 -2.89 16.22
N ASP A 31 -8.07 -3.72 17.22
CA ASP A 31 -8.64 -5.04 16.95
C ASP A 31 -10.04 -4.88 16.37
N ASN A 32 -10.15 -5.11 15.07
CA ASN A 32 -11.41 -4.97 14.35
C ASN A 32 -11.98 -6.36 14.02
N LYS A 33 -13.19 -6.62 14.50
CA LYS A 33 -13.92 -7.85 14.21
C LYS A 33 -14.42 -7.94 12.77
N LYS A 34 -14.56 -6.78 12.08
CA LYS A 34 -15.02 -6.74 10.70
C LYS A 34 -13.82 -6.92 9.76
N LYS A 35 -13.86 -7.96 8.94
CA LYS A 35 -12.84 -8.22 7.92
C LYS A 35 -13.44 -8.03 6.52
N PHE A 36 -12.71 -7.30 5.68
CA PHE A 36 -13.07 -6.97 4.31
C PHE A 36 -12.13 -7.63 3.29
N GLY A 37 -11.74 -8.87 3.56
CA GLY A 37 -10.84 -9.63 2.70
C GLY A 37 -9.47 -8.94 2.56
N ASN A 38 -8.96 -8.89 1.33
CA ASN A 38 -7.63 -8.36 1.04
C ASN A 38 -7.47 -6.87 1.39
N LEU A 39 -8.54 -6.07 1.36
CA LEU A 39 -8.46 -4.67 1.80
C LEU A 39 -8.10 -4.55 3.28
N SER A 40 -8.63 -5.43 4.14
CA SER A 40 -8.22 -5.46 5.55
C SER A 40 -6.77 -5.88 5.72
N LEU A 41 -6.30 -6.84 4.92
CA LEU A 41 -4.91 -7.28 4.95
C LEU A 41 -3.97 -6.14 4.52
N ILE A 42 -4.32 -5.43 3.45
CA ILE A 42 -3.56 -4.26 2.97
C ILE A 42 -3.51 -3.18 4.06
N ALA A 43 -4.67 -2.78 4.59
CA ALA A 43 -4.76 -1.75 5.61
C ALA A 43 -3.96 -2.13 6.87
N GLU A 44 -4.06 -3.38 7.32
CA GLU A 44 -3.30 -3.87 8.47
C GLU A 44 -1.79 -3.89 8.19
N THR A 45 -1.37 -4.24 6.97
CA THR A 45 0.05 -4.22 6.58
C THR A 45 0.63 -2.82 6.71
N PHE A 46 -0.07 -1.80 6.21
CA PHE A 46 0.38 -0.41 6.31
C PHE A 46 0.33 0.13 7.75
N GLN A 47 -0.68 -0.23 8.54
CA GLN A 47 -0.71 0.12 9.97
C GLN A 47 0.50 -0.48 10.71
N ARG A 48 0.85 -1.74 10.45
CA ARG A 48 2.04 -2.38 11.01
C ARG A 48 3.33 -1.70 10.59
N CYS A 49 3.41 -1.31 9.31
CA CYS A 49 4.53 -0.55 8.79
C CYS A 49 4.68 0.79 9.54
N TYR A 50 3.58 1.50 9.73
CA TYR A 50 3.56 2.79 10.44
C TYR A 50 4.03 2.70 11.91
N ILE A 51 3.64 1.65 12.62
CA ILE A 51 4.04 1.45 14.03
C ILE A 51 5.35 0.65 14.20
N GLU A 52 6.04 0.35 13.10
CA GLU A 52 7.29 -0.43 13.08
C GLU A 52 7.14 -1.82 13.74
N ASP A 53 5.98 -2.48 13.54
CA ASP A 53 5.71 -3.84 14.07
C ASP A 53 6.69 -4.85 13.44
N LYS A 54 7.26 -5.72 14.25
CA LYS A 54 8.23 -6.75 13.82
C LYS A 54 7.68 -7.71 12.75
N ARG A 55 6.36 -7.84 12.64
CA ARG A 55 5.67 -8.71 11.67
C ARG A 55 5.42 -8.03 10.33
N THR A 56 5.76 -6.76 10.15
CA THR A 56 5.50 -6.00 8.91
C THR A 56 5.98 -6.74 7.68
N SER A 57 7.23 -7.25 7.68
CA SER A 57 7.77 -8.02 6.55
C SER A 57 6.93 -9.25 6.20
N SER A 58 6.45 -10.01 7.20
CA SER A 58 5.60 -11.19 6.95
C SER A 58 4.24 -10.82 6.36
N PHE A 59 3.69 -9.67 6.72
CA PHE A 59 2.44 -9.17 6.15
C PHE A 59 2.61 -8.72 4.70
N PHE A 60 3.71 -8.02 4.36
CA PHE A 60 4.03 -7.70 2.96
C PHE A 60 4.21 -8.95 2.11
N LEU A 61 4.98 -9.93 2.60
CA LEU A 61 5.18 -11.20 1.88
C LEU A 61 3.86 -11.95 1.67
N ASN A 62 2.95 -11.94 2.66
CA ASN A 62 1.62 -12.54 2.50
C ASN A 62 0.80 -11.83 1.42
N LEU A 63 0.88 -10.49 1.30
CA LEU A 63 0.24 -9.74 0.22
C LEU A 63 0.82 -10.10 -1.14
N ILE A 64 2.16 -10.10 -1.29
CA ILE A 64 2.86 -10.32 -2.55
C ILE A 64 2.62 -11.75 -3.07
N ASN A 65 2.62 -12.73 -2.17
CA ASN A 65 2.42 -14.14 -2.51
C ASN A 65 0.95 -14.55 -2.66
N ASN A 66 0.02 -13.63 -2.49
CA ASN A 66 -1.40 -13.93 -2.62
C ASN A 66 -1.79 -14.09 -4.10
N GLN A 67 -2.16 -15.32 -4.48
CA GLN A 67 -2.49 -15.67 -5.86
C GLN A 67 -3.86 -15.17 -6.34
N GLN A 68 -4.62 -14.48 -5.51
CA GLN A 68 -5.99 -14.02 -5.83
C GLN A 68 -6.06 -12.70 -6.58
N GLY A 69 -4.92 -12.07 -6.90
CA GLY A 69 -4.87 -10.79 -7.61
C GLY A 69 -3.45 -10.36 -7.94
N ASP A 70 -3.31 -9.31 -8.73
CA ASP A 70 -2.03 -8.67 -8.98
C ASP A 70 -1.67 -7.75 -7.82
N TYR A 71 -0.73 -8.19 -7.01
CA TYR A 71 -0.19 -7.45 -5.88
C TYR A 71 1.24 -6.96 -6.10
N SER A 72 1.70 -6.94 -7.35
CA SER A 72 3.06 -6.53 -7.73
C SER A 72 3.42 -5.12 -7.23
N ARG A 73 2.42 -4.21 -7.17
CA ARG A 73 2.57 -2.87 -6.58
C ARG A 73 3.11 -2.92 -5.14
N TYR A 74 2.74 -3.93 -4.35
CA TYR A 74 3.19 -4.06 -2.95
C TYR A 74 4.64 -4.49 -2.81
N ILE A 75 5.29 -4.94 -3.87
CA ILE A 75 6.74 -5.16 -3.90
C ILE A 75 7.47 -3.83 -3.69
N PHE A 76 7.00 -2.74 -4.31
CA PHE A 76 7.56 -1.40 -4.09
C PHE A 76 7.51 -1.00 -2.61
N PHE A 77 6.35 -1.13 -1.97
CA PHE A 77 6.18 -0.78 -0.55
C PHE A 77 7.00 -1.69 0.37
N TYR A 78 7.15 -2.96 0.01
CA TYR A 78 8.00 -3.89 0.74
C TYR A 78 9.49 -3.51 0.62
N LEU A 79 9.95 -3.16 -0.57
CA LEU A 79 11.31 -2.67 -0.78
C LEU A 79 11.58 -1.40 0.03
N ASN A 80 10.66 -0.44 0.01
CA ASN A 80 10.74 0.77 0.83
C ASN A 80 10.88 0.42 2.32
N HIS A 81 10.03 -0.47 2.84
CA HIS A 81 10.10 -0.94 4.22
C HIS A 81 11.45 -1.61 4.55
N LEU A 82 11.99 -2.44 3.65
CA LEU A 82 13.29 -3.10 3.86
C LEU A 82 14.42 -2.08 3.92
N ILE A 83 14.41 -1.10 3.02
CA ILE A 83 15.41 -0.03 2.95
C ILE A 83 15.37 0.85 4.20
N ASP A 84 14.19 1.28 4.63
CA ASP A 84 13.98 2.08 5.85
C ASP A 84 14.47 1.38 7.12
N ASN A 85 14.52 0.04 7.10
CA ASN A 85 14.99 -0.78 8.22
C ASN A 85 16.43 -1.30 8.01
N ASN A 86 17.21 -0.72 7.07
CA ASN A 86 18.58 -1.13 6.75
C ASN A 86 18.74 -2.60 6.34
N LYS A 87 17.68 -3.24 5.85
CA LYS A 87 17.66 -4.62 5.36
C LYS A 87 18.07 -4.71 3.89
N LEU A 88 19.19 -4.09 3.53
CA LEU A 88 19.62 -3.92 2.14
C LEU A 88 19.86 -5.24 1.41
N ASN A 89 20.37 -6.25 2.11
CA ASN A 89 20.58 -7.58 1.51
C ASN A 89 19.26 -8.26 1.14
N GLU A 90 18.22 -8.13 2.00
CA GLU A 90 16.89 -8.64 1.70
C GLU A 90 16.28 -7.88 0.51
N ALA A 91 16.45 -6.54 0.45
CA ALA A 91 15.97 -5.74 -0.67
C ALA A 91 16.62 -6.16 -2.01
N ARG A 92 17.93 -6.42 -2.02
CA ARG A 92 18.64 -6.93 -3.21
C ARG A 92 18.08 -8.28 -3.68
N LEU A 93 17.81 -9.22 -2.77
CA LEU A 93 17.20 -10.52 -3.12
C LEU A 93 15.78 -10.37 -3.71
N VAL A 94 15.01 -9.40 -3.22
CA VAL A 94 13.67 -9.12 -3.77
C VAL A 94 13.77 -8.57 -5.19
N VAL A 95 14.67 -7.63 -5.47
CA VAL A 95 14.79 -7.03 -6.80
C VAL A 95 15.40 -7.97 -7.84
N GLU A 96 16.18 -8.96 -7.44
CA GLU A 96 16.67 -10.02 -8.34
C GLU A 96 15.53 -10.80 -9.01
N GLN A 97 14.38 -10.90 -8.34
CA GLN A 97 13.19 -11.58 -8.85
C GLN A 97 12.34 -10.71 -9.79
N ILE A 98 12.62 -9.41 -9.90
CA ILE A 98 11.88 -8.49 -10.76
C ILE A 98 12.41 -8.60 -12.19
N ASP A 99 11.51 -8.97 -13.12
CA ASP A 99 11.79 -8.95 -14.56
C ASP A 99 11.50 -7.55 -15.13
N TYR A 100 12.51 -6.91 -15.70
CA TYR A 100 12.37 -5.59 -16.31
C TYR A 100 11.37 -5.53 -17.47
N ILE A 101 11.23 -6.62 -18.22
CA ILE A 101 10.39 -6.66 -19.43
C ILE A 101 8.90 -6.75 -19.07
N ASN A 102 8.60 -7.54 -18.03
CA ASN A 102 7.22 -7.85 -17.63
C ASN A 102 6.76 -7.09 -16.38
N SER A 103 7.59 -6.16 -15.87
CA SER A 103 7.29 -5.39 -14.67
C SER A 103 6.63 -4.05 -15.00
N THR A 104 5.87 -3.51 -14.03
CA THR A 104 5.40 -2.13 -14.09
C THR A 104 6.57 -1.14 -14.07
N LEU A 105 6.35 0.09 -14.56
CA LEU A 105 7.37 1.15 -14.54
C LEU A 105 7.90 1.37 -13.11
N LEU A 106 7.01 1.39 -12.12
CA LEU A 106 7.38 1.56 -10.70
C LEU A 106 8.33 0.47 -10.22
N LEU A 107 8.10 -0.79 -10.58
CA LEU A 107 8.98 -1.90 -10.16
C LEU A 107 10.32 -1.87 -10.89
N SER A 108 10.33 -1.58 -12.18
CA SER A 108 11.57 -1.44 -12.97
C SER A 108 12.42 -0.29 -12.42
N GLN A 109 11.80 0.81 -12.03
CA GLN A 109 12.45 1.95 -11.41
C GLN A 109 12.99 1.58 -10.02
N SER A 110 12.20 0.89 -9.20
CA SER A 110 12.62 0.42 -7.87
C SER A 110 13.86 -0.47 -7.96
N LYS A 111 13.88 -1.41 -8.90
CA LYS A 111 15.05 -2.25 -9.16
C LYS A 111 16.27 -1.41 -9.53
N SER A 112 16.11 -0.46 -10.45
CA SER A 112 17.19 0.46 -10.84
C SER A 112 17.73 1.28 -9.66
N TRP A 113 16.87 1.68 -8.71
CA TRP A 113 17.30 2.40 -7.52
C TRP A 113 18.09 1.51 -6.56
N VAL A 114 17.68 0.28 -6.35
CA VAL A 114 18.43 -0.67 -5.51
C VAL A 114 19.77 -1.01 -6.15
N ASP A 115 19.81 -1.32 -7.46
CA ASP A 115 21.02 -1.65 -8.20
C ASP A 115 22.05 -0.49 -8.20
N LYS A 116 21.58 0.76 -8.18
CA LYS A 116 22.40 1.98 -8.17
C LYS A 116 22.59 2.59 -6.77
N GLU A 117 22.13 1.89 -5.73
CA GLU A 117 22.20 2.34 -4.33
C GLU A 117 21.54 3.71 -4.07
N LYS A 118 20.50 4.05 -4.86
CA LYS A 118 19.71 5.28 -4.71
C LYS A 118 18.55 5.07 -3.72
N PHE A 119 18.86 4.65 -2.52
CA PHE A 119 17.86 4.27 -1.52
C PHE A 119 16.97 5.43 -1.07
N ASP A 120 17.51 6.66 -1.05
CA ASP A 120 16.76 7.88 -0.68
C ASP A 120 15.60 8.18 -1.65
N ASP A 121 15.65 7.66 -2.89
CA ASP A 121 14.61 7.91 -3.88
C ASP A 121 13.28 7.23 -3.51
N PHE A 122 13.31 6.13 -2.76
CA PHE A 122 12.11 5.48 -2.25
C PHE A 122 11.32 6.40 -1.31
N GLY A 123 11.99 6.99 -0.32
CA GLY A 123 11.37 7.88 0.66
C GLY A 123 10.85 9.19 0.06
N LYS A 124 11.31 9.58 -1.14
CA LYS A 124 10.76 10.73 -1.87
C LYS A 124 9.37 10.45 -2.43
N ILE A 125 9.04 9.19 -2.71
CA ILE A 125 7.79 8.77 -3.32
C ILE A 125 6.77 8.39 -2.25
N PHE A 126 7.19 7.60 -1.25
CA PHE A 126 6.31 7.07 -0.22
C PHE A 126 7.08 6.79 1.06
N SER A 127 6.43 7.02 2.20
CA SER A 127 6.92 6.61 3.51
C SER A 127 5.81 6.03 4.37
N CYS A 128 6.02 4.85 4.93
CA CYS A 128 5.10 4.29 5.93
C CYS A 128 4.95 5.18 7.19
N LYS A 129 5.87 6.11 7.41
CA LYS A 129 5.85 7.02 8.58
C LYS A 129 5.00 8.27 8.33
N ASP A 130 4.59 8.51 7.09
CA ASP A 130 3.74 9.64 6.71
C ASP A 130 2.27 9.20 6.64
N HIS A 131 1.41 9.86 7.43
CA HIS A 131 -0.03 9.58 7.45
C HIS A 131 -0.68 9.82 6.08
N ASN A 132 -0.24 10.88 5.38
CA ASN A 132 -0.80 11.26 4.11
C ASN A 132 -0.53 10.19 3.05
N ASP A 133 0.69 9.62 3.05
CA ASP A 133 1.07 8.57 2.12
C ASP A 133 0.23 7.30 2.31
N LEU A 134 0.00 6.90 3.58
CA LEU A 134 -0.82 5.74 3.88
C LEU A 134 -2.29 5.94 3.49
N VAL A 135 -2.85 7.10 3.83
CA VAL A 135 -4.24 7.41 3.49
C VAL A 135 -4.40 7.58 1.98
N SER A 136 -3.42 8.20 1.30
CA SER A 136 -3.40 8.33 -0.15
C SER A 136 -3.49 6.96 -0.83
N GLU A 137 -2.64 6.00 -0.48
CA GLU A 137 -2.68 4.64 -1.05
C GLU A 137 -4.04 3.97 -0.81
N PHE A 138 -4.61 4.12 0.39
CA PHE A 138 -5.93 3.57 0.68
C PHE A 138 -7.02 4.21 -0.19
N LEU A 139 -7.02 5.54 -0.36
CA LEU A 139 -8.00 6.24 -1.20
C LEU A 139 -7.83 5.88 -2.69
N PHE A 140 -6.61 5.64 -3.15
CA PHE A 140 -6.35 5.09 -4.47
C PHE A 140 -7.01 3.71 -4.67
N LEU A 141 -6.94 2.82 -3.68
CA LEU A 141 -7.64 1.53 -3.72
C LEU A 141 -9.17 1.69 -3.78
N ILE A 142 -9.72 2.63 -3.01
CA ILE A 142 -11.16 2.94 -3.05
C ILE A 142 -11.55 3.50 -4.42
N SER A 143 -10.74 4.37 -5.02
CA SER A 143 -10.94 4.86 -6.39
C SER A 143 -11.04 3.70 -7.38
N ASN A 144 -10.10 2.75 -7.33
CA ASN A 144 -10.11 1.58 -8.21
C ASN A 144 -11.35 0.69 -8.01
N LEU A 145 -11.85 0.55 -6.77
CA LEU A 145 -13.09 -0.18 -6.51
C LEU A 145 -14.29 0.49 -7.16
N TYR A 146 -14.41 1.81 -7.10
CA TYR A 146 -15.48 2.54 -7.77
C TYR A 146 -15.34 2.49 -9.30
N SER A 147 -14.10 2.59 -9.83
CA SER A 147 -13.83 2.42 -11.26
C SER A 147 -14.27 1.06 -11.77
N SER A 148 -14.03 0.00 -11.00
CA SER A 148 -14.43 -1.38 -11.36
C SER A 148 -15.96 -1.60 -11.36
N GLN A 149 -16.71 -0.63 -10.86
CA GLN A 149 -18.19 -0.60 -10.85
C GLN A 149 -18.76 0.43 -11.83
N ASP A 150 -17.93 0.97 -12.74
CA ASP A 150 -18.29 2.04 -13.67
C ASP A 150 -18.79 3.34 -13.00
N ASN A 151 -18.52 3.51 -11.69
CA ASN A 151 -18.84 4.74 -10.96
C ASN A 151 -17.65 5.71 -11.05
N PHE A 152 -17.48 6.32 -12.22
CA PHE A 152 -16.33 7.19 -12.52
C PHE A 152 -16.35 8.50 -11.75
N GLU A 153 -17.53 9.01 -11.37
CA GLU A 153 -17.63 10.23 -10.55
C GLU A 153 -16.96 10.02 -9.18
N LYS A 154 -17.32 8.95 -8.47
CA LYS A 154 -16.73 8.61 -7.18
C LYS A 154 -15.27 8.15 -7.31
N SER A 155 -14.97 7.40 -8.36
CA SER A 155 -13.59 7.03 -8.67
C SER A 155 -12.71 8.28 -8.77
N ASN A 156 -13.09 9.25 -9.59
CA ASN A 156 -12.35 10.51 -9.75
C ASN A 156 -12.27 11.31 -8.45
N PHE A 157 -13.33 11.34 -7.66
CA PHE A 157 -13.32 12.01 -6.36
C PHE A 157 -12.23 11.44 -5.44
N TYR A 158 -12.20 10.12 -5.26
CA TYR A 158 -11.21 9.45 -4.41
C TYR A 158 -9.79 9.52 -4.98
N LEU A 159 -9.64 9.46 -6.31
CA LEU A 159 -8.35 9.62 -6.97
C LEU A 159 -7.77 11.02 -6.73
N ASN A 160 -8.60 12.06 -6.85
CA ASN A 160 -8.17 13.44 -6.58
C ASN A 160 -7.79 13.65 -5.11
N LEU A 161 -8.50 13.03 -4.17
CA LEU A 161 -8.11 13.07 -2.75
C LEU A 161 -6.78 12.33 -2.51
N SER A 162 -6.59 11.19 -3.15
CA SER A 162 -5.32 10.43 -3.09
C SER A 162 -4.17 11.31 -3.58
N ASN A 163 -4.30 11.90 -4.75
CA ASN A 163 -3.31 12.80 -5.34
C ASN A 163 -3.04 14.06 -4.49
N TYR A 164 -4.07 14.61 -3.87
CA TYR A 164 -3.91 15.74 -2.98
C TYR A 164 -3.04 15.41 -1.75
N LEU A 165 -3.21 14.20 -1.21
CA LEU A 165 -2.46 13.74 -0.03
C LEU A 165 -1.02 13.33 -0.38
N ASN A 166 -0.81 12.67 -1.51
CA ASN A 166 0.52 12.33 -2.01
C ASN A 166 0.65 12.59 -3.51
N PRO A 167 0.97 13.83 -3.92
CA PRO A 167 1.12 14.19 -5.32
C PRO A 167 2.40 13.61 -5.99
N LYS A 168 3.22 12.89 -5.25
CA LYS A 168 4.48 12.31 -5.75
C LYS A 168 4.30 10.88 -6.25
N PHE A 169 3.17 10.28 -5.92
CA PHE A 169 2.89 8.87 -6.19
C PHE A 169 1.91 8.75 -7.37
N GLU A 170 2.36 9.16 -8.56
CA GLU A 170 1.63 9.02 -9.83
C GLU A 170 1.94 7.69 -10.53
#